data_404f7d24ff64bd6637033bddfcb7cad3
#
_entry.id   404f7d24ff64bd6637033bddfcb7cad3
#
_cell.length_a   1.000
_cell.length_b   1.000
_cell.length_c   1.000
_cell.angle_alpha   90.00
_cell.angle_beta   90.00
_cell.angle_gamma   90.00
#
_symmetry.space_group_name_H-M   'P 1'
#
loop_
_entity.id
_entity.type
_entity.pdbx_description
1 polymer ?
#
loop_
_entity_poly.entity_id
_entity_poly.type
_entity_poly.pdbx_seq_one_letter_code
_entity_poly.pdbx_strand_id
1 'polypeptide(L)'
;MTSMSGSSRSSQAGITLIGLLFWAVLLSSVALVLMKVFPAINEYRTIQTMVDKVAQTGGSTVPEIRASFERMRMVEYGVESITGRDLDITKEDDKIVIRFAYDKEVPLIEPVYLLIKFEGHSH
;
A
#
# COMPACT_ATOMS: atom_id res chain seq x y z
N MET A 1 50.09 -29.48 -8.95
CA MET A 1 48.65 -29.76 -9.11
C MET A 1 47.78 -28.95 -8.20
N THR A 2 48.14 -28.85 -6.96
CA THR A 2 47.32 -28.13 -5.96
C THR A 2 47.32 -26.65 -6.14
N SER A 3 48.34 -26.04 -6.73
CA SER A 3 48.44 -24.59 -6.90
C SER A 3 47.43 -24.02 -7.87
N MET A 4 47.06 -24.72 -8.89
CA MET A 4 46.06 -24.26 -9.86
C MET A 4 44.68 -24.21 -9.29
N SER A 5 44.33 -25.16 -8.47
CA SER A 5 43.06 -25.24 -7.80
C SER A 5 42.89 -24.10 -6.80
N GLY A 6 43.94 -23.72 -6.08
CA GLY A 6 43.91 -22.57 -5.16
C GLY A 6 43.67 -21.24 -5.86
N SER A 7 44.30 -21.02 -7.02
CA SER A 7 44.11 -19.81 -7.79
C SER A 7 42.67 -19.68 -8.31
N SER A 8 42.09 -20.74 -8.79
CA SER A 8 40.72 -20.78 -9.27
C SER A 8 39.73 -20.48 -8.14
N ARG A 9 39.98 -21.04 -6.97
CA ARG A 9 39.12 -20.78 -5.80
C ARG A 9 39.15 -19.33 -5.37
N SER A 10 40.30 -18.67 -5.42
CA SER A 10 40.42 -17.28 -5.07
C SER A 10 39.60 -16.36 -5.99
N SER A 11 39.62 -16.62 -7.30
CA SER A 11 38.82 -15.88 -8.27
C SER A 11 37.34 -16.10 -8.03
N GLN A 12 36.90 -17.32 -7.78
CA GLN A 12 35.52 -17.62 -7.49
C GLN A 12 35.06 -17.00 -6.18
N ALA A 13 35.89 -17.00 -5.17
CA ALA A 13 35.58 -16.36 -3.89
C ALA A 13 35.38 -14.85 -4.03
N GLY A 14 36.18 -14.17 -4.85
CA GLY A 14 36.04 -12.76 -5.13
C GLY A 14 34.73 -12.44 -5.85
N ILE A 15 34.40 -13.22 -6.88
CA ILE A 15 33.12 -13.06 -7.60
C ILE A 15 31.93 -13.33 -6.69
N THR A 16 32.00 -14.36 -5.87
CA THR A 16 30.95 -14.72 -4.93
C THR A 16 30.73 -13.62 -3.90
N LEU A 17 31.81 -13.01 -3.40
CA LEU A 17 31.71 -11.93 -2.43
C LEU A 17 31.03 -10.70 -3.04
N ILE A 18 31.38 -10.33 -4.26
CA ILE A 18 30.75 -9.23 -4.99
C ILE A 18 29.29 -9.55 -5.26
N GLY A 19 28.98 -10.78 -5.66
CA GLY A 19 27.62 -11.23 -5.87
C GLY A 19 26.79 -11.21 -4.59
N LEU A 20 27.37 -11.65 -3.49
CA LEU A 20 26.72 -11.62 -2.18
C LEU A 20 26.43 -10.18 -1.75
N LEU A 21 27.37 -9.28 -1.94
CA LEU A 21 27.20 -7.87 -1.62
C LEU A 21 26.08 -7.24 -2.48
N PHE A 22 26.07 -7.55 -3.76
CA PHE A 22 25.03 -7.09 -4.69
C PHE A 22 23.65 -7.54 -4.23
N TRP A 23 23.51 -8.83 -3.91
CA TRP A 23 22.25 -9.39 -3.44
C TRP A 23 21.83 -8.79 -2.10
N ALA A 24 22.77 -8.56 -1.21
CA ALA A 24 22.49 -7.93 0.08
C ALA A 24 21.93 -6.51 -0.11
N VAL A 25 22.53 -5.71 -0.99
CA VAL A 25 22.05 -4.37 -1.31
C VAL A 25 20.67 -4.42 -1.96
N LEU A 26 20.48 -5.34 -2.91
CA LEU A 26 19.20 -5.49 -3.60
C LEU A 26 18.08 -5.87 -2.62
N LEU A 27 18.30 -6.88 -1.79
CA LEU A 27 17.31 -7.34 -0.81
C LEU A 27 17.00 -6.27 0.22
N SER A 28 18.02 -5.54 0.69
CA SER A 28 17.84 -4.44 1.63
C SER A 28 17.00 -3.32 1.01
N SER A 29 17.25 -2.99 -0.25
CA SER A 29 16.49 -1.96 -0.98
C SER A 29 15.03 -2.37 -1.12
N VAL A 30 14.77 -3.63 -1.50
CA VAL A 30 13.41 -4.15 -1.61
C VAL A 30 12.70 -4.10 -0.26
N ALA A 31 13.38 -4.51 0.81
CA ALA A 31 12.81 -4.49 2.15
C ALA A 31 12.42 -3.06 2.59
N LEU A 32 13.26 -2.08 2.30
CA LEU A 32 12.96 -0.68 2.63
C LEU A 32 11.74 -0.17 1.87
N VAL A 33 11.62 -0.51 0.57
CA VAL A 33 10.46 -0.14 -0.23
C VAL A 33 9.19 -0.78 0.34
N LEU A 34 9.24 -2.06 0.66
CA LEU A 34 8.11 -2.77 1.23
C LEU A 34 7.67 -2.17 2.57
N MET A 35 8.62 -1.81 3.41
CA MET A 35 8.32 -1.16 4.70
C MET A 35 7.64 0.20 4.54
N LYS A 36 7.98 0.93 3.49
CA LYS A 36 7.37 2.23 3.21
C LYS A 36 6.00 2.11 2.53
N VAL A 37 5.82 1.08 1.71
CA VAL A 37 4.57 0.84 0.98
C VAL A 37 3.53 0.14 1.85
N PHE A 38 3.96 -0.68 2.81
CA PHE A 38 3.07 -1.47 3.64
C PHE A 38 1.99 -0.63 4.35
N PRO A 39 2.30 0.50 5.00
CA PRO A 39 1.26 1.33 5.60
C PRO A 39 0.23 1.84 4.59
N ALA A 40 0.65 2.17 3.37
CA ALA A 40 -0.26 2.63 2.32
C ALA A 40 -1.24 1.53 1.91
N ILE A 41 -0.76 0.30 1.78
CA ILE A 41 -1.60 -0.85 1.44
C ILE A 41 -2.55 -1.17 2.60
N ASN A 42 -2.06 -1.09 3.83
CA ASN A 42 -2.88 -1.32 5.01
C ASN A 42 -4.00 -0.28 5.12
N GLU A 43 -3.70 0.97 4.84
CA GLU A 43 -4.70 2.03 4.77
C GLU A 43 -5.78 1.71 3.74
N TYR A 44 -5.37 1.28 2.55
CA TYR A 44 -6.32 0.89 1.49
C TYR A 44 -7.26 -0.21 1.96
N ARG A 45 -6.74 -1.24 2.60
CA ARG A 45 -7.56 -2.34 3.13
C ARG A 45 -8.53 -1.86 4.21
N THR A 46 -8.08 -0.98 5.07
CA THR A 46 -8.92 -0.39 6.11
C THR A 46 -10.05 0.43 5.49
N ILE A 47 -9.74 1.25 4.50
CA ILE A 47 -10.74 2.03 3.77
C ILE A 47 -11.75 1.10 3.09
N GLN A 48 -11.29 0.05 2.45
CA GLN A 48 -12.17 -0.92 1.80
C GLN A 48 -13.14 -1.55 2.79
N THR A 49 -12.65 -1.96 3.95
CA THR A 49 -13.47 -2.53 5.02
C THR A 49 -14.48 -1.51 5.55
N MET A 50 -14.06 -0.27 5.75
CA MET A 50 -14.94 0.81 6.20
C MET A 50 -16.04 1.10 5.19
N VAL A 51 -15.69 1.17 3.92
CA VAL A 51 -16.63 1.41 2.83
C VAL A 51 -17.67 0.30 2.76
N ASP A 52 -17.24 -0.97 2.87
CA ASP A 52 -18.16 -2.10 2.87
C ASP A 52 -19.13 -2.05 4.04
N LYS A 53 -18.66 -1.75 5.23
CA LYS A 53 -19.51 -1.65 6.43
C LYS A 53 -20.50 -0.50 6.31
N VAL A 54 -20.04 0.64 5.87
CA VAL A 54 -20.89 1.84 5.75
C VAL A 54 -21.94 1.64 4.67
N ALA A 55 -21.62 0.95 3.58
CA ALA A 55 -22.59 0.61 2.55
C ALA A 55 -23.73 -0.26 3.07
N GLN A 56 -23.43 -1.13 4.04
CA GLN A 56 -24.42 -2.05 4.60
C GLN A 56 -25.21 -1.43 5.76
N THR A 57 -24.57 -0.61 6.59
CA THR A 57 -25.13 -0.19 7.86
C THR A 57 -25.18 1.33 8.07
N GLY A 58 -24.61 2.11 7.15
CA GLY A 58 -24.40 3.55 7.33
C GLY A 58 -25.61 4.43 7.10
N GLY A 59 -26.73 3.86 6.66
CA GLY A 59 -27.93 4.62 6.37
C GLY A 59 -28.34 4.52 4.91
N SER A 60 -29.33 5.29 4.50
CA SER A 60 -29.90 5.22 3.15
C SER A 60 -29.69 6.50 2.35
N THR A 61 -29.19 7.56 2.94
CA THR A 61 -28.94 8.83 2.26
C THR A 61 -27.44 9.12 2.19
N VAL A 62 -27.05 9.92 1.20
CA VAL A 62 -25.65 10.29 1.02
C VAL A 62 -25.07 11.00 2.27
N PRO A 63 -25.76 12.00 2.89
CA PRO A 63 -25.24 12.61 4.12
C PRO A 63 -25.05 11.65 5.27
N GLU A 64 -25.97 10.69 5.44
CA GLU A 64 -25.88 9.69 6.51
C GLU A 64 -24.65 8.79 6.32
N ILE A 65 -24.43 8.36 5.09
CA ILE A 65 -23.31 7.49 4.75
C ILE A 65 -21.98 8.21 4.96
N ARG A 66 -21.89 9.45 4.53
CA ARG A 66 -20.68 10.25 4.74
C ARG A 66 -20.41 10.48 6.23
N ALA A 67 -21.45 10.76 7.00
CA ALA A 67 -21.31 10.94 8.45
C ALA A 67 -20.87 9.66 9.13
N SER A 68 -21.41 8.51 8.71
CA SER A 68 -21.00 7.20 9.24
C SER A 68 -19.56 6.90 8.93
N PHE A 69 -19.10 7.19 7.71
CA PHE A 69 -17.71 7.01 7.33
C PHE A 69 -16.78 7.87 8.18
N GLU A 70 -17.14 9.13 8.40
CA GLU A 70 -16.35 10.05 9.22
C GLU A 70 -16.24 9.57 10.68
N ARG A 71 -17.33 9.05 11.23
CA ARG A 71 -17.29 8.48 12.60
C ARG A 71 -16.37 7.29 12.68
N MET A 72 -16.40 6.40 11.68
CA MET A 72 -15.49 5.26 11.63
C MET A 72 -14.03 5.71 11.45
N ARG A 73 -13.81 6.72 10.63
CA ARG A 73 -12.48 7.27 10.40
C ARG A 73 -11.84 7.82 11.67
N MET A 74 -12.66 8.41 12.55
CA MET A 74 -12.17 8.92 13.84
C MET A 74 -11.68 7.81 14.77
N VAL A 75 -12.26 6.62 14.66
CA VAL A 75 -11.90 5.47 15.48
C VAL A 75 -10.75 4.69 14.87
N GLU A 76 -10.71 4.59 13.53
CA GLU A 76 -9.67 3.87 12.82
C GLU A 76 -8.46 4.77 12.57
N TYR A 77 -7.34 4.41 13.18
CA TYR A 77 -6.10 5.14 12.96
C TYR A 77 -5.47 4.74 11.63
N GLY A 78 -4.84 5.69 10.98
CA GLY A 78 -4.12 5.44 9.74
C GLY A 78 -4.90 5.74 8.46
N VAL A 79 -6.16 6.13 8.55
CA VAL A 79 -6.94 6.57 7.39
C VAL A 79 -6.85 8.08 7.28
N GLU A 80 -5.91 8.55 6.48
CA GLU A 80 -5.60 9.97 6.31
C GLU A 80 -5.79 10.44 4.87
N SER A 81 -5.79 9.51 3.91
CA SER A 81 -5.75 9.84 2.49
C SER A 81 -7.10 10.27 1.93
N ILE A 82 -8.20 9.85 2.55
CA ILE A 82 -9.54 10.25 2.11
C ILE A 82 -10.44 10.61 3.30
N THR A 83 -11.47 11.38 3.00
CA THR A 83 -12.51 11.75 3.95
C THR A 83 -13.86 11.33 3.38
N GLY A 84 -14.93 11.51 4.17
CA GLY A 84 -16.28 11.20 3.69
C GLY A 84 -16.69 12.01 2.47
N ARG A 85 -16.10 13.18 2.27
CA ARG A 85 -16.37 14.03 1.10
C ARG A 85 -15.80 13.47 -0.19
N ASP A 86 -14.75 12.65 -0.08
CA ASP A 86 -14.05 12.07 -1.23
C ASP A 86 -14.75 10.83 -1.75
N LEU A 87 -15.78 10.35 -1.06
CA LEU A 87 -16.52 9.17 -1.48
C LEU A 87 -17.54 9.54 -2.56
N ASP A 88 -17.59 8.73 -3.61
CA ASP A 88 -18.61 8.81 -4.64
C ASP A 88 -19.70 7.79 -4.29
N ILE A 89 -20.81 8.30 -3.79
CA ILE A 89 -21.91 7.48 -3.29
C ILE A 89 -23.05 7.51 -4.28
N THR A 90 -23.38 6.33 -4.81
CA THR A 90 -24.48 6.19 -5.77
C THR A 90 -25.41 5.08 -5.32
N LYS A 91 -26.59 5.02 -5.91
CA LYS A 91 -27.54 3.95 -5.66
C LYS A 91 -27.81 3.22 -6.97
N GLU A 92 -27.41 1.95 -7.03
CA GLU A 92 -27.56 1.10 -8.18
C GLU A 92 -28.39 -0.13 -7.79
N ASP A 93 -29.46 -0.41 -8.53
CA ASP A 93 -30.35 -1.56 -8.28
C ASP A 93 -30.82 -1.65 -6.82
N ASP A 94 -31.22 -0.52 -6.24
CA ASP A 94 -31.62 -0.38 -4.84
C ASP A 94 -30.50 -0.69 -3.83
N LYS A 95 -29.27 -0.83 -4.32
CA LYS A 95 -28.09 -0.98 -3.46
C LYS A 95 -27.25 0.28 -3.47
N ILE A 96 -26.75 0.63 -2.30
CA ILE A 96 -25.82 1.75 -2.17
C ILE A 96 -24.44 1.26 -2.59
N VAL A 97 -23.84 1.95 -3.57
CA VAL A 97 -22.49 1.67 -4.04
C VAL A 97 -21.62 2.88 -3.70
N ILE A 98 -20.57 2.64 -2.97
CA ILE A 98 -19.59 3.65 -2.58
C ILE A 98 -18.30 3.38 -3.33
N ARG A 99 -17.87 4.35 -4.12
CA ARG A 99 -16.60 4.28 -4.84
C ARG A 99 -15.64 5.29 -4.28
N PHE A 100 -14.37 4.96 -4.30
CA PHE A 100 -13.32 5.87 -3.88
C PHE A 100 -12.09 5.69 -4.74
N ALA A 101 -11.35 6.77 -4.91
CA ALA A 101 -10.07 6.75 -5.60
C ALA A 101 -9.17 7.81 -4.96
N TYR A 102 -7.91 7.49 -4.78
CA TYR A 102 -6.94 8.44 -4.26
C TYR A 102 -5.52 8.04 -4.67
N ASP A 103 -4.65 9.02 -4.66
CA ASP A 103 -3.23 8.81 -4.94
C ASP A 103 -2.45 8.95 -3.64
N LYS A 104 -1.48 8.05 -3.47
CA LYS A 104 -0.60 8.08 -2.31
C LYS A 104 0.84 8.19 -2.77
N GLU A 105 1.52 9.23 -2.33
CA GLU A 105 2.95 9.39 -2.59
C GLU A 105 3.74 8.77 -1.44
N VAL A 106 4.64 7.86 -1.79
CA VAL A 106 5.54 7.22 -0.83
C VAL A 106 6.95 7.72 -1.11
N PRO A 107 7.55 8.51 -0.22
CA PRO A 107 8.91 8.97 -0.45
C PRO A 107 9.90 7.81 -0.30
N LEU A 108 10.75 7.61 -1.30
CA LEU A 108 11.77 6.59 -1.29
C LEU A 108 13.14 7.21 -0.96
N ILE A 109 13.70 7.91 -1.94
CA ILE A 109 14.96 8.65 -1.80
C ILE A 109 14.71 9.98 -2.50
N GLU A 110 14.84 11.10 -1.79
CA GLU A 110 14.63 12.40 -2.42
C GLU A 110 15.57 12.62 -3.60
N PRO A 111 15.07 13.10 -4.75
CA PRO A 111 13.72 13.57 -5.02
C PRO A 111 12.78 12.49 -5.59
N VAL A 112 13.07 11.21 -5.39
CA VAL A 112 12.29 10.10 -5.96
C VAL A 112 11.16 9.70 -5.03
N TYR A 113 9.93 9.70 -5.56
CA TYR A 113 8.73 9.29 -4.87
C TYR A 113 8.01 8.19 -5.64
N LEU A 114 7.40 7.27 -4.93
CA LEU A 114 6.54 6.27 -5.53
C LEU A 114 5.11 6.76 -5.44
N LEU A 115 4.45 6.92 -6.59
CA LEU A 115 3.04 7.30 -6.65
C LEU A 115 2.21 6.04 -6.83
N ILE A 116 1.33 5.78 -5.87
CA ILE A 116 0.43 4.63 -5.91
C ILE A 116 -1.00 5.16 -6.05
N LYS A 117 -1.69 4.68 -7.07
CA LYS A 117 -3.09 5.01 -7.30
C LYS A 117 -3.96 3.89 -6.76
N PHE A 118 -4.84 4.24 -5.83
CA PHE A 118 -5.75 3.29 -5.23
C PHE A 118 -7.18 3.59 -5.67
N GLU A 119 -7.89 2.54 -6.04
CA GLU A 119 -9.31 2.61 -6.39
C GLU A 119 -10.03 1.44 -5.75
N GLY A 120 -11.26 1.65 -5.35
CA GLY A 120 -12.07 0.59 -4.81
C GLY A 120 -13.53 0.96 -4.79
N HIS A 121 -14.36 -0.03 -4.46
CA HIS A 121 -15.80 0.18 -4.31
C HIS A 121 -16.36 -0.82 -3.30
N SER A 122 -17.53 -0.49 -2.76
CA SER A 122 -18.22 -1.40 -1.85
C SER A 122 -18.77 -2.61 -2.58
N HIS A 123 -18.79 -3.71 -1.90
CA HIS A 123 -19.30 -4.99 -2.44
C HIS A 123 -20.75 -5.26 -2.05
#